data_83e4a3216135b4da4010d19d08d5d996
#
_entry.id   83e4a3216135b4da4010d19d08d5d996
#
_cell.length_a   1.000
_cell.length_b   1.000
_cell.length_c   1.000
_cell.angle_alpha   90.00
_cell.angle_beta   90.00
_cell.angle_gamma   90.00
#
_symmetry.space_group_name_H-M   'P 1'
#
loop_
_entity.id
_entity.type
_entity.pdbx_description
1 polymer ?
#
loop_
_entity_poly.entity_id
_entity_poly.type
_entity_poly.pdbx_seq_one_letter_code
_entity_poly.pdbx_strand_id
1 'polypeptide(L)'
;MRLLSITKLPAMTIKTTTLFTYQPLDLILGGQLDHIDVAYQTYGELNEDKSNVVLICHALTGDAEPYFDNEENQVGWWQNFMGDGLALDTSRYFFICSNVLGGCKGTTGPSSINPKTNRPYGSQFPSVIVQDLVKVQKALLDTLGITHLHAVIGGSFGGMQATQWAIDYPDFVSNVINLCSSLSFSAEAIGFNHVMRQAIINDPNFNNGDYYNGPRPDKGLSIARMLGMLTYRTDIQLTKAFGRATKAEGDLQADYFQVESYLSYQGQKFLARFDANSYLHLLRALDLYDPSIGYADLKTALSRIKAGYTLVAVENDQLFKVPELRKSKLLLEQSGVRLTYHEFASDYGHDAFLVDYAFFEKKIRDGLAGIPADSEEN
;
A
#
# COMPACT_ATOMS: atom_id res chain seq x y z
N MET A 1 -26.38 13.68 18.44
CA MET A 1 -25.85 12.87 17.34
C MET A 1 -26.32 13.55 16.05
N ARG A 2 -25.49 14.44 15.48
CA ARG A 2 -25.79 15.07 14.18
C ARG A 2 -25.34 14.09 13.10
N LEU A 3 -26.26 13.54 12.34
CA LEU A 3 -25.98 12.91 11.05
C LEU A 3 -25.43 14.02 10.14
N LEU A 4 -24.11 14.10 10.04
CA LEU A 4 -23.49 14.86 8.98
C LEU A 4 -23.87 14.15 7.68
N SER A 5 -24.59 14.84 6.81
CA SER A 5 -24.83 14.38 5.45
C SER A 5 -23.46 14.35 4.77
N ILE A 6 -22.88 13.16 4.65
CA ILE A 6 -21.64 12.98 3.86
C ILE A 6 -22.02 13.34 2.42
N THR A 7 -21.52 14.47 1.96
CA THR A 7 -21.68 14.86 0.56
C THR A 7 -20.89 13.83 -0.27
N LYS A 8 -21.62 13.01 -1.05
CA LYS A 8 -20.97 12.02 -1.92
C LYS A 8 -20.10 12.74 -2.95
N LEU A 9 -18.86 12.32 -3.07
CA LEU A 9 -18.00 12.78 -4.15
C LEU A 9 -18.54 12.25 -5.49
N PRO A 10 -18.47 13.01 -6.60
CA PRO A 10 -18.98 12.54 -7.89
C PRO A 10 -18.24 11.26 -8.34
N ALA A 11 -18.95 10.39 -9.05
CA ALA A 11 -18.33 9.20 -9.66
C ALA A 11 -17.17 9.63 -10.56
N MET A 12 -15.98 9.14 -10.28
CA MET A 12 -14.76 9.52 -10.98
C MET A 12 -14.23 8.36 -11.81
N THR A 13 -13.86 8.64 -13.05
CA THR A 13 -13.22 7.66 -13.93
C THR A 13 -11.73 7.62 -13.67
N ILE A 14 -11.14 6.40 -13.57
CA ILE A 14 -9.70 6.22 -13.50
C ILE A 14 -9.04 6.89 -14.71
N LYS A 15 -8.01 7.69 -14.43
CA LYS A 15 -7.17 8.34 -15.42
C LYS A 15 -5.95 7.47 -15.70
N THR A 16 -5.45 7.52 -16.93
CA THR A 16 -4.21 6.84 -17.31
C THR A 16 -3.29 7.82 -18.04
N THR A 17 -2.01 7.75 -17.71
CA THR A 17 -0.96 8.53 -18.39
C THR A 17 0.20 7.60 -18.72
N THR A 18 0.70 7.66 -19.96
CA THR A 18 1.88 6.90 -20.39
C THR A 18 3.14 7.74 -20.15
N LEU A 19 4.05 7.20 -19.36
CA LEU A 19 5.33 7.83 -18.99
C LEU A 19 6.51 7.12 -19.67
N PHE A 20 7.69 7.73 -19.64
CA PHE A 20 8.94 7.14 -20.14
C PHE A 20 8.87 6.73 -21.63
N THR A 21 8.19 7.53 -22.45
CA THR A 21 8.01 7.27 -23.89
C THR A 21 9.27 7.59 -24.72
N TYR A 22 10.08 8.54 -24.28
CA TYR A 22 11.30 8.98 -24.98
C TYR A 22 12.58 8.48 -24.32
N GLN A 23 12.59 8.41 -23.00
CA GLN A 23 13.71 7.92 -22.20
C GLN A 23 13.20 6.83 -21.28
N PRO A 24 13.67 5.58 -21.44
CA PRO A 24 13.30 4.49 -20.56
C PRO A 24 13.64 4.75 -19.10
N LEU A 25 12.87 4.18 -18.17
CA LEU A 25 13.20 4.14 -16.76
C LEU A 25 14.29 3.10 -16.52
N ASP A 26 15.45 3.53 -16.02
CA ASP A 26 16.47 2.65 -15.49
C ASP A 26 16.04 2.14 -14.11
N LEU A 27 15.92 0.82 -13.99
CA LEU A 27 15.57 0.15 -12.74
C LEU A 27 16.77 -0.08 -11.86
N ILE A 28 16.59 0.06 -10.56
CA ILE A 28 17.68 -0.05 -9.56
C ILE A 28 18.36 -1.42 -9.59
N LEU A 29 17.59 -2.49 -9.77
CA LEU A 29 18.14 -3.86 -9.86
C LEU A 29 18.61 -4.25 -11.25
N GLY A 30 18.65 -3.30 -12.17
CA GLY A 30 19.03 -3.50 -13.57
C GLY A 30 17.83 -3.73 -14.49
N GLY A 31 18.05 -3.52 -15.77
CA GLY A 31 17.01 -3.51 -16.79
C GLY A 31 16.35 -2.15 -16.96
N GLN A 32 15.47 -2.06 -17.93
CA GLN A 32 14.77 -0.83 -18.32
C GLN A 32 13.31 -1.12 -18.64
N LEU A 33 12.45 -0.15 -18.35
CA LEU A 33 11.06 -0.12 -18.79
C LEU A 33 10.80 1.17 -19.55
N ASP A 34 10.14 1.04 -20.69
CA ASP A 34 9.63 2.15 -21.50
C ASP A 34 8.10 2.05 -21.60
N HIS A 35 7.45 3.17 -21.98
CA HIS A 35 5.99 3.21 -22.18
C HIS A 35 5.22 2.66 -20.97
N ILE A 36 5.49 3.25 -19.80
CA ILE A 36 4.84 2.85 -18.55
C ILE A 36 3.50 3.56 -18.44
N ASP A 37 2.41 2.83 -18.56
CA ASP A 37 1.08 3.32 -18.23
C ASP A 37 0.93 3.40 -16.71
N VAL A 38 0.43 4.52 -16.21
CA VAL A 38 0.14 4.74 -14.80
C VAL A 38 -1.33 5.10 -14.64
N ALA A 39 -2.07 4.20 -14.01
CA ALA A 39 -3.45 4.45 -13.61
C ALA A 39 -3.48 5.25 -12.30
N TYR A 40 -4.25 6.32 -12.26
CA TYR A 40 -4.38 7.16 -11.07
C TYR A 40 -5.76 7.79 -10.95
N GLN A 41 -6.07 8.23 -9.74
CA GLN A 41 -7.30 8.95 -9.41
C GLN A 41 -6.97 10.21 -8.61
N THR A 42 -7.85 11.20 -8.69
CA THR A 42 -7.70 12.47 -7.95
C THR A 42 -8.99 12.83 -7.23
N TYR A 43 -8.88 13.47 -6.06
CA TYR A 43 -10.03 13.86 -5.23
C TYR A 43 -9.81 15.25 -4.66
N GLY A 44 -10.88 16.04 -4.49
CA GLY A 44 -10.80 17.42 -4.06
C GLY A 44 -10.41 18.39 -5.18
N GLU A 45 -10.15 19.62 -4.83
CA GLU A 45 -9.80 20.69 -5.77
C GLU A 45 -8.34 21.13 -5.57
N LEU A 46 -7.61 21.22 -6.68
CA LEU A 46 -6.23 21.71 -6.69
C LEU A 46 -6.27 23.25 -6.60
N ASN A 47 -5.60 23.81 -5.58
CA ASN A 47 -5.49 25.26 -5.47
C ASN A 47 -4.54 25.86 -6.52
N GLU A 48 -4.59 27.18 -6.70
CA GLU A 48 -3.86 27.89 -7.77
C GLU A 48 -2.33 27.68 -7.67
N ASP A 49 -1.77 27.72 -6.45
CA ASP A 49 -0.34 27.55 -6.20
C ASP A 49 0.09 26.07 -6.03
N LYS A 50 -0.86 25.13 -6.15
CA LYS A 50 -0.65 23.68 -6.01
C LYS A 50 -0.03 23.27 -4.67
N SER A 51 -0.24 24.04 -3.60
CA SER A 51 0.35 23.77 -2.28
C SER A 51 -0.41 22.72 -1.46
N ASN A 52 -1.65 22.37 -1.86
CA ASN A 52 -2.54 21.49 -1.11
C ASN A 52 -2.52 20.02 -1.57
N VAL A 53 -1.50 19.59 -2.30
CA VAL A 53 -1.45 18.23 -2.86
C VAL A 53 -0.99 17.20 -1.83
N VAL A 54 -1.76 16.14 -1.67
CA VAL A 54 -1.44 14.97 -0.84
C VAL A 54 -1.37 13.72 -1.72
N LEU A 55 -0.22 13.05 -1.71
CA LEU A 55 -0.05 11.76 -2.39
C LEU A 55 -0.43 10.61 -1.45
N ILE A 56 -1.36 9.78 -1.90
CA ILE A 56 -1.75 8.54 -1.22
C ILE A 56 -0.99 7.38 -1.86
N CYS A 57 -0.22 6.65 -1.04
CA CYS A 57 0.48 5.44 -1.43
C CYS A 57 -0.29 4.23 -0.90
N HIS A 58 -0.84 3.42 -1.80
CA HIS A 58 -1.65 2.27 -1.41
C HIS A 58 -0.82 1.09 -0.86
N ALA A 59 -1.45 0.24 -0.04
CA ALA A 59 -0.86 -0.98 0.48
C ALA A 59 -0.71 -2.05 -0.62
N LEU A 60 -0.08 -3.20 -0.27
CA LEU A 60 0.31 -4.28 -1.20
C LEU A 60 -0.75 -4.66 -2.23
N THR A 61 -2.00 -4.77 -1.83
CA THR A 61 -3.11 -5.20 -2.70
C THR A 61 -4.17 -4.12 -2.92
N GLY A 62 -3.80 -2.86 -2.64
CA GLY A 62 -4.60 -1.69 -2.97
C GLY A 62 -4.53 -1.33 -4.47
N ASP A 63 -5.15 -0.24 -4.81
CA ASP A 63 -5.19 0.34 -6.14
C ASP A 63 -5.35 1.86 -6.07
N ALA A 64 -5.58 2.51 -7.21
CA ALA A 64 -5.72 3.96 -7.30
C ALA A 64 -7.04 4.52 -6.70
N GLU A 65 -7.89 3.67 -6.13
CA GLU A 65 -9.24 4.03 -5.69
C GLU A 65 -9.43 3.92 -4.16
N PRO A 66 -8.79 4.79 -3.37
CA PRO A 66 -9.04 4.86 -1.92
C PRO A 66 -10.50 5.22 -1.60
N TYR A 67 -11.14 5.98 -2.45
CA TYR A 67 -12.57 6.29 -2.43
C TYR A 67 -13.21 5.89 -3.75
N PHE A 68 -14.36 5.23 -3.68
CA PHE A 68 -15.11 4.83 -4.85
C PHE A 68 -16.60 4.88 -4.52
N ASP A 69 -17.37 5.66 -5.27
CA ASP A 69 -18.82 5.73 -5.14
C ASP A 69 -19.46 5.39 -6.47
N ASN A 70 -20.06 4.22 -6.54
CA ASN A 70 -20.88 3.81 -7.66
C ASN A 70 -22.22 3.24 -7.19
N GLU A 71 -23.15 3.08 -8.14
CA GLU A 71 -24.48 2.50 -7.92
C GLU A 71 -24.43 1.02 -7.50
N GLU A 72 -23.28 0.33 -7.67
CA GLU A 72 -23.09 -1.10 -7.38
C GLU A 72 -22.64 -1.39 -5.94
N ASN A 73 -22.65 -0.39 -5.03
CA ASN A 73 -22.20 -0.50 -3.64
C ASN A 73 -20.74 -1.00 -3.48
N GLN A 74 -19.89 -0.80 -4.46
CA GLN A 74 -18.47 -0.99 -4.29
C GLN A 74 -17.93 0.17 -3.45
N VAL A 75 -17.00 -0.11 -2.55
CA VAL A 75 -16.39 0.88 -1.66
C VAL A 75 -14.88 0.91 -1.87
N GLY A 76 -14.32 2.11 -1.89
CA GLY A 76 -12.88 2.31 -1.88
C GLY A 76 -12.25 1.77 -0.58
N TRP A 77 -10.97 1.43 -0.64
CA TRP A 77 -10.29 0.80 0.49
C TRP A 77 -10.04 1.76 1.67
N TRP A 78 -10.19 3.09 1.49
CA TRP A 78 -10.18 4.13 2.52
C TRP A 78 -11.45 4.99 2.51
N GLN A 79 -12.55 4.43 2.03
CA GLN A 79 -13.85 5.09 1.88
C GLN A 79 -14.26 5.94 3.09
N ASN A 80 -14.08 5.41 4.30
CA ASN A 80 -14.54 6.06 5.52
C ASN A 80 -13.55 7.13 6.06
N PHE A 81 -12.37 7.25 5.48
CA PHE A 81 -11.41 8.29 5.84
C PHE A 81 -11.49 9.51 4.91
N MET A 82 -12.04 9.38 3.70
CA MET A 82 -12.00 10.40 2.66
C MET A 82 -13.35 11.05 2.42
N GLY A 83 -13.38 12.38 2.37
CA GLY A 83 -14.55 13.21 2.11
C GLY A 83 -14.48 14.52 2.86
N ASP A 84 -15.43 15.40 2.60
CA ASP A 84 -15.51 16.72 3.24
C ASP A 84 -15.62 16.58 4.75
N GLY A 85 -14.69 17.20 5.47
CA GLY A 85 -14.64 17.17 6.91
C GLY A 85 -14.18 15.83 7.51
N LEU A 86 -13.80 14.81 6.73
CA LEU A 86 -13.18 13.57 7.20
C LEU A 86 -11.66 13.73 7.38
N ALA A 87 -10.96 12.66 7.78
CA ALA A 87 -9.51 12.69 8.00
C ALA A 87 -8.75 13.13 6.75
N LEU A 88 -9.12 12.60 5.59
CA LEU A 88 -8.64 13.02 4.28
C LEU A 88 -9.68 13.99 3.69
N ASP A 89 -9.61 15.24 4.16
CA ASP A 89 -10.60 16.29 3.89
C ASP A 89 -10.48 16.84 2.47
N THR A 90 -11.38 16.42 1.60
CA THR A 90 -11.42 16.82 0.18
C THR A 90 -11.82 18.26 -0.06
N SER A 91 -12.38 18.95 0.95
CA SER A 91 -12.63 20.38 0.90
C SER A 91 -11.36 21.24 1.10
N ARG A 92 -10.28 20.65 1.63
CA ARG A 92 -9.02 21.33 1.95
C ARG A 92 -7.85 20.89 1.10
N TYR A 93 -7.79 19.60 0.77
CA TYR A 93 -6.65 18.99 0.11
C TYR A 93 -7.05 18.38 -1.24
N PHE A 94 -6.09 18.40 -2.15
CA PHE A 94 -6.17 17.69 -3.41
C PHE A 94 -5.37 16.38 -3.30
N PHE A 95 -6.08 15.27 -3.32
CA PHE A 95 -5.48 13.94 -3.19
C PHE A 95 -5.20 13.33 -4.56
N ILE A 96 -4.06 12.67 -4.67
CA ILE A 96 -3.69 11.83 -5.81
C ILE A 96 -3.35 10.45 -5.27
N CYS A 97 -3.93 9.41 -5.89
CA CYS A 97 -3.55 8.03 -5.65
C CYS A 97 -3.26 7.35 -6.99
N SER A 98 -2.09 6.76 -7.14
CA SER A 98 -1.72 5.99 -8.34
C SER A 98 -1.57 4.52 -8.00
N ASN A 99 -1.97 3.64 -8.93
CA ASN A 99 -1.61 2.24 -8.84
C ASN A 99 -0.10 2.08 -9.09
N VAL A 100 0.56 1.25 -8.28
CA VAL A 100 2.03 1.08 -8.34
C VAL A 100 2.49 0.34 -9.58
N LEU A 101 3.71 0.62 -10.04
CA LEU A 101 4.41 -0.16 -11.07
C LEU A 101 4.54 -1.63 -10.62
N GLY A 102 4.27 -2.56 -11.51
CA GLY A 102 4.22 -4.00 -11.20
C GLY A 102 2.87 -4.47 -10.63
N GLY A 103 1.93 -3.54 -10.40
CA GLY A 103 0.54 -3.85 -10.04
C GLY A 103 -0.27 -4.42 -11.22
N CYS A 104 -1.56 -4.63 -10.98
CA CYS A 104 -2.47 -5.21 -11.99
C CYS A 104 -3.80 -4.43 -12.13
N LYS A 105 -3.79 -3.17 -11.75
CA LYS A 105 -4.98 -2.31 -11.76
C LYS A 105 -4.75 -1.07 -12.65
N GLY A 106 -4.37 -1.31 -13.91
CA GLY A 106 -4.21 -0.29 -14.93
C GLY A 106 -2.81 0.32 -15.06
N THR A 107 -1.94 0.16 -14.06
CA THR A 107 -0.52 0.51 -14.21
C THR A 107 0.26 -0.67 -14.78
N THR A 108 1.28 -0.38 -15.60
CA THR A 108 2.14 -1.39 -16.21
C THR A 108 2.69 -2.36 -15.18
N GLY A 109 2.48 -3.64 -15.45
CA GLY A 109 2.89 -4.75 -14.60
C GLY A 109 3.04 -6.05 -15.40
N PRO A 110 3.24 -7.19 -14.76
CA PRO A 110 3.44 -8.48 -15.43
C PRO A 110 2.32 -8.88 -16.41
N SER A 111 1.08 -8.52 -16.12
CA SER A 111 -0.07 -8.79 -16.99
C SER A 111 -0.20 -7.83 -18.18
N SER A 112 0.54 -6.72 -18.20
CA SER A 112 0.52 -5.74 -19.27
C SER A 112 1.18 -6.29 -20.54
N ILE A 113 0.71 -5.81 -21.69
CA ILE A 113 1.30 -6.18 -22.97
C ILE A 113 2.66 -5.49 -23.12
N ASN A 114 3.71 -6.26 -23.34
CA ASN A 114 5.03 -5.77 -23.67
C ASN A 114 5.02 -5.25 -25.12
N PRO A 115 5.27 -3.97 -25.37
CA PRO A 115 5.21 -3.40 -26.73
C PRO A 115 6.25 -4.00 -27.70
N LYS A 116 7.33 -4.61 -27.18
CA LYS A 116 8.38 -5.24 -27.98
C LYS A 116 7.99 -6.63 -28.48
N THR A 117 7.16 -7.35 -27.75
CA THR A 117 6.79 -8.74 -28.06
C THR A 117 5.33 -8.92 -28.44
N ASN A 118 4.50 -7.92 -28.18
CA ASN A 118 3.04 -7.95 -28.29
C ASN A 118 2.38 -9.11 -27.49
N ARG A 119 3.00 -9.46 -26.35
CA ARG A 119 2.52 -10.48 -25.39
C ARG A 119 2.60 -9.91 -23.98
N PRO A 120 1.87 -10.44 -23.01
CA PRO A 120 2.07 -10.09 -21.61
C PRO A 120 3.54 -10.23 -21.22
N TYR A 121 4.02 -9.31 -20.35
CA TYR A 121 5.39 -9.43 -19.83
C TYR A 121 5.61 -10.77 -19.12
N GLY A 122 4.63 -11.21 -18.34
CA GLY A 122 4.70 -12.47 -17.60
C GLY A 122 5.92 -12.52 -16.68
N SER A 123 6.62 -13.65 -16.72
CA SER A 123 7.87 -13.85 -15.98
C SER A 123 9.04 -12.98 -16.46
N GLN A 124 8.91 -12.31 -17.60
CA GLN A 124 9.92 -11.39 -18.13
C GLN A 124 9.75 -9.95 -17.62
N PHE A 125 8.71 -9.67 -16.82
CA PHE A 125 8.60 -8.37 -16.19
C PHE A 125 9.80 -8.16 -15.25
N PRO A 126 10.53 -7.05 -15.38
CA PRO A 126 11.75 -6.85 -14.59
C PRO A 126 11.42 -6.69 -13.10
N SER A 127 12.37 -7.06 -12.24
CA SER A 127 12.25 -6.85 -10.80
C SER A 127 12.24 -5.35 -10.49
N VAL A 128 11.23 -4.91 -9.76
CA VAL A 128 11.08 -3.52 -9.30
C VAL A 128 11.17 -3.47 -7.77
N ILE A 129 11.66 -2.38 -7.23
CA ILE A 129 11.71 -2.11 -5.79
C ILE A 129 11.04 -0.78 -5.46
N VAL A 130 10.86 -0.48 -4.18
CA VAL A 130 10.12 0.71 -3.73
C VAL A 130 10.67 2.01 -4.35
N GLN A 131 11.97 2.13 -4.51
CA GLN A 131 12.61 3.29 -5.15
C GLN A 131 12.16 3.47 -6.61
N ASP A 132 11.98 2.37 -7.36
CA ASP A 132 11.48 2.45 -8.74
C ASP A 132 10.01 2.89 -8.78
N LEU A 133 9.19 2.40 -7.82
CA LEU A 133 7.79 2.83 -7.68
C LEU A 133 7.71 4.34 -7.44
N VAL A 134 8.53 4.86 -6.53
CA VAL A 134 8.59 6.29 -6.19
C VAL A 134 9.05 7.13 -7.38
N LYS A 135 10.03 6.67 -8.19
CA LYS A 135 10.42 7.34 -9.44
C LYS A 135 9.26 7.47 -10.43
N VAL A 136 8.45 6.40 -10.58
CA VAL A 136 7.28 6.44 -11.47
C VAL A 136 6.22 7.39 -10.96
N GLN A 137 5.94 7.39 -9.65
CA GLN A 137 5.04 8.34 -9.02
C GLN A 137 5.53 9.79 -9.20
N LYS A 138 6.85 10.03 -9.05
CA LYS A 138 7.44 11.36 -9.27
C LYS A 138 7.23 11.82 -10.72
N ALA A 139 7.50 10.96 -11.69
CA ALA A 139 7.29 11.28 -13.10
C ALA A 139 5.81 11.58 -13.42
N LEU A 140 4.86 10.88 -12.78
CA LEU A 140 3.44 11.22 -12.87
C LEU A 140 3.17 12.64 -12.37
N LEU A 141 3.65 12.98 -11.17
CA LEU A 141 3.46 14.31 -10.60
C LEU A 141 4.08 15.41 -11.45
N ASP A 142 5.25 15.17 -12.04
CA ASP A 142 5.90 16.11 -12.98
C ASP A 142 5.03 16.36 -14.21
N THR A 143 4.43 15.31 -14.78
CA THR A 143 3.51 15.41 -15.92
C THR A 143 2.26 16.25 -15.57
N LEU A 144 1.80 16.17 -14.31
CA LEU A 144 0.69 16.97 -13.79
C LEU A 144 1.10 18.39 -13.39
N GLY A 145 2.39 18.74 -13.54
CA GLY A 145 2.94 20.03 -13.17
C GLY A 145 2.90 20.28 -11.66
N ILE A 146 2.99 19.23 -10.85
CA ILE A 146 3.05 19.33 -9.39
C ILE A 146 4.51 19.32 -8.99
N THR A 147 4.93 20.36 -8.27
CA THR A 147 6.32 20.58 -7.86
C THR A 147 6.53 20.46 -6.35
N HIS A 148 5.46 20.22 -5.59
CA HIS A 148 5.48 20.11 -4.14
C HIS A 148 4.34 19.24 -3.65
N LEU A 149 4.58 18.49 -2.56
CA LEU A 149 3.58 17.72 -1.83
C LEU A 149 3.43 18.28 -0.41
N HIS A 150 2.21 18.68 -0.07
CA HIS A 150 1.84 19.01 1.30
C HIS A 150 2.09 17.80 2.22
N ALA A 151 1.72 16.61 1.76
CA ALA A 151 2.03 15.37 2.46
C ALA A 151 2.12 14.17 1.51
N VAL A 152 2.83 13.13 1.97
CA VAL A 152 2.71 11.75 1.45
C VAL A 152 2.21 10.87 2.57
N ILE A 153 1.15 10.11 2.31
CA ILE A 153 0.53 9.22 3.29
C ILE A 153 0.41 7.81 2.75
N GLY A 154 0.71 6.82 3.59
CA GLY A 154 0.49 5.42 3.25
C GLY A 154 0.58 4.51 4.46
N GLY A 155 -0.12 3.37 4.37
CA GLY A 155 -0.04 2.30 5.35
C GLY A 155 0.70 1.08 4.80
N SER A 156 1.40 0.33 5.66
CA SER A 156 2.09 -0.90 5.25
C SER A 156 3.08 -0.64 4.12
N PHE A 157 2.94 -1.33 2.99
CA PHE A 157 3.74 -1.09 1.77
C PHE A 157 3.65 0.38 1.29
N GLY A 158 2.52 1.05 1.50
CA GLY A 158 2.38 2.48 1.24
C GLY A 158 3.22 3.36 2.16
N GLY A 159 3.43 2.95 3.40
CA GLY A 159 4.30 3.65 4.36
C GLY A 159 5.78 3.57 3.97
N MET A 160 6.23 2.44 3.39
CA MET A 160 7.58 2.33 2.80
C MET A 160 7.75 3.30 1.63
N GLN A 161 6.75 3.41 0.74
CA GLN A 161 6.76 4.37 -0.35
C GLN A 161 6.81 5.81 0.18
N ALA A 162 5.97 6.14 1.17
CA ALA A 162 5.94 7.49 1.77
C ALA A 162 7.28 7.87 2.41
N THR A 163 7.94 6.93 3.09
CA THR A 163 9.29 7.11 3.64
C THR A 163 10.31 7.35 2.54
N GLN A 164 10.29 6.54 1.49
CA GLN A 164 11.21 6.66 0.36
C GLN A 164 11.04 7.98 -0.38
N TRP A 165 9.82 8.49 -0.51
CA TRP A 165 9.57 9.81 -1.07
C TRP A 165 10.34 10.92 -0.36
N ALA A 166 10.32 10.93 0.97
CA ALA A 166 11.02 11.95 1.76
C ALA A 166 12.55 11.80 1.70
N ILE A 167 13.06 10.59 1.46
CA ILE A 167 14.49 10.33 1.27
C ILE A 167 14.95 10.81 -0.11
N ASP A 168 14.26 10.39 -1.17
CA ASP A 168 14.68 10.66 -2.55
C ASP A 168 14.41 12.12 -2.96
N TYR A 169 13.30 12.69 -2.47
CA TYR A 169 12.84 14.04 -2.82
C TYR A 169 12.61 14.93 -1.58
N PRO A 170 13.66 15.20 -0.77
CA PRO A 170 13.53 15.88 0.53
C PRO A 170 12.97 17.30 0.46
N ASP A 171 13.17 18.00 -0.67
CA ASP A 171 12.64 19.35 -0.87
C ASP A 171 11.24 19.38 -1.48
N PHE A 172 10.72 18.20 -1.84
CA PHE A 172 9.42 18.07 -2.50
C PHE A 172 8.29 17.76 -1.51
N VAL A 173 8.60 17.21 -0.33
CA VAL A 173 7.64 16.68 0.64
C VAL A 173 7.71 17.47 1.95
N SER A 174 6.58 18.07 2.40
CA SER A 174 6.50 18.75 3.68
C SER A 174 6.21 17.82 4.86
N ASN A 175 5.34 16.81 4.67
CA ASN A 175 4.93 15.90 5.73
C ASN A 175 4.87 14.46 5.22
N VAL A 176 5.31 13.52 6.06
CA VAL A 176 5.16 12.06 5.85
C VAL A 176 4.23 11.52 6.92
N ILE A 177 3.24 10.73 6.51
CA ILE A 177 2.35 10.02 7.42
C ILE A 177 2.48 8.53 7.11
N ASN A 178 3.27 7.84 7.93
CA ASN A 178 3.56 6.43 7.82
C ASN A 178 2.73 5.66 8.85
N LEU A 179 1.81 4.82 8.37
CA LEU A 179 0.89 4.03 9.19
C LEU A 179 1.30 2.56 9.15
N CYS A 180 1.64 1.98 10.29
CA CYS A 180 1.94 0.54 10.43
C CYS A 180 3.02 0.05 9.46
N SER A 181 4.14 0.79 9.32
CA SER A 181 5.22 0.39 8.41
C SER A 181 6.60 0.75 8.97
N SER A 182 7.55 -0.18 8.85
CA SER A 182 8.93 -0.04 9.31
C SER A 182 9.90 0.29 8.16
N LEU A 183 11.15 0.58 8.51
CA LEU A 183 12.21 0.88 7.53
C LEU A 183 12.74 -0.37 6.81
N SER A 184 12.35 -1.57 7.24
CA SER A 184 12.68 -2.84 6.59
C SER A 184 11.74 -3.94 7.06
N PHE A 185 11.61 -5.00 6.28
CA PHE A 185 10.84 -6.18 6.70
C PHE A 185 11.64 -7.06 7.66
N SER A 186 10.95 -7.64 8.65
CA SER A 186 11.56 -8.62 9.55
C SER A 186 11.78 -9.97 8.84
N ALA A 187 12.69 -10.78 9.39
CA ALA A 187 12.93 -12.14 8.86
C ALA A 187 11.65 -13.00 8.88
N GLU A 188 10.80 -12.86 9.91
CA GLU A 188 9.53 -13.56 10.01
C GLU A 188 8.54 -13.11 8.91
N ALA A 189 8.42 -11.80 8.68
CA ALA A 189 7.55 -11.27 7.62
C ALA A 189 8.03 -11.69 6.21
N ILE A 190 9.35 -11.68 5.96
CA ILE A 190 9.94 -12.26 4.74
C ILE A 190 9.63 -13.76 4.64
N GLY A 191 9.62 -14.49 5.76
CA GLY A 191 9.23 -15.89 5.84
C GLY A 191 7.78 -16.11 5.41
N PHE A 192 6.83 -15.32 5.90
CA PHE A 192 5.43 -15.37 5.44
C PHE A 192 5.32 -15.11 3.93
N ASN A 193 5.99 -14.07 3.44
CA ASN A 193 6.00 -13.76 2.01
C ASN A 193 6.62 -14.90 1.19
N HIS A 194 7.67 -15.55 1.70
CA HIS A 194 8.26 -16.71 1.04
C HIS A 194 7.25 -17.86 0.89
N VAL A 195 6.52 -18.20 1.96
CA VAL A 195 5.47 -19.25 1.90
C VAL A 195 4.37 -18.87 0.91
N MET A 196 3.92 -17.61 0.90
CA MET A 196 2.95 -17.14 -0.08
C MET A 196 3.45 -17.27 -1.52
N ARG A 197 4.71 -16.91 -1.79
CA ARG A 197 5.31 -17.09 -3.11
C ARG A 197 5.42 -18.57 -3.49
N GLN A 198 5.81 -19.43 -2.54
CA GLN A 198 5.91 -20.88 -2.81
C GLN A 198 4.54 -21.50 -3.12
N ALA A 199 3.46 -21.04 -2.47
CA ALA A 199 2.11 -21.49 -2.79
C ALA A 199 1.75 -21.22 -4.26
N ILE A 200 2.11 -20.04 -4.78
CA ILE A 200 1.86 -19.66 -6.18
C ILE A 200 2.78 -20.41 -7.14
N ILE A 201 4.08 -20.44 -6.87
CA ILE A 201 5.10 -21.02 -7.78
C ILE A 201 4.92 -22.53 -7.94
N ASN A 202 4.45 -23.20 -6.89
CA ASN A 202 4.17 -24.65 -6.94
C ASN A 202 2.76 -25.00 -7.43
N ASP A 203 1.92 -24.01 -7.79
CA ASP A 203 0.65 -24.30 -8.45
C ASP A 203 0.92 -24.94 -9.84
N PRO A 204 0.28 -26.08 -10.18
CA PRO A 204 0.48 -26.71 -11.49
C PRO A 204 0.24 -25.81 -12.70
N ASN A 205 -0.60 -24.79 -12.56
CA ASN A 205 -0.94 -23.86 -13.61
C ASN A 205 -0.01 -22.63 -13.66
N PHE A 206 0.96 -22.51 -12.76
CA PHE A 206 1.86 -21.34 -12.74
C PHE A 206 2.73 -21.22 -14.00
N ASN A 207 3.10 -22.38 -14.58
CA ASN A 207 3.84 -22.44 -15.85
C ASN A 207 5.04 -21.47 -15.91
N ASN A 208 5.86 -21.42 -14.87
CA ASN A 208 6.99 -20.49 -14.73
C ASN A 208 6.60 -19.00 -14.93
N GLY A 209 5.36 -18.62 -14.63
CA GLY A 209 4.82 -17.27 -14.80
C GLY A 209 4.25 -16.97 -16.18
N ASP A 210 4.25 -17.93 -17.10
CA ASP A 210 3.67 -17.78 -18.45
C ASP A 210 2.33 -18.52 -18.57
N TYR A 211 1.31 -18.03 -17.85
CA TYR A 211 -0.04 -18.63 -17.76
C TYR A 211 -1.13 -17.79 -18.45
N TYR A 212 -0.83 -16.65 -19.04
CA TYR A 212 -1.86 -15.71 -19.54
C TYR A 212 -2.69 -16.25 -20.71
N ASN A 213 -2.18 -17.26 -21.42
CA ASN A 213 -2.89 -17.95 -22.51
C ASN A 213 -3.49 -19.31 -22.08
N GLY A 214 -3.50 -19.62 -20.79
CA GLY A 214 -3.96 -20.89 -20.22
C GLY A 214 -4.66 -20.73 -18.87
N PRO A 215 -4.82 -21.83 -18.14
CA PRO A 215 -5.38 -21.80 -16.81
C PRO A 215 -4.45 -21.04 -15.84
N ARG A 216 -5.05 -20.22 -14.97
CA ARG A 216 -4.34 -19.39 -14.00
C ARG A 216 -3.94 -20.22 -12.76
N PRO A 217 -2.88 -19.83 -12.03
CA PRO A 217 -2.46 -20.46 -10.77
C PRO A 217 -3.37 -20.02 -9.60
N ASP A 218 -4.68 -20.21 -9.77
CA ASP A 218 -5.71 -19.71 -8.87
C ASP A 218 -5.67 -20.39 -7.49
N LYS A 219 -5.30 -21.68 -7.43
CA LYS A 219 -5.18 -22.41 -6.16
C LYS A 219 -4.03 -21.84 -5.33
N GLY A 220 -2.87 -21.65 -5.93
CA GLY A 220 -1.71 -21.08 -5.27
C GLY A 220 -1.94 -19.64 -4.81
N LEU A 221 -2.56 -18.81 -5.67
CA LEU A 221 -2.89 -17.44 -5.34
C LEU A 221 -3.93 -17.35 -4.21
N SER A 222 -4.92 -18.24 -4.21
CA SER A 222 -5.92 -18.34 -3.14
C SER A 222 -5.27 -18.69 -1.80
N ILE A 223 -4.38 -19.71 -1.77
CA ILE A 223 -3.65 -20.12 -0.54
C ILE A 223 -2.75 -18.96 -0.05
N ALA A 224 -2.04 -18.28 -0.95
CA ALA A 224 -1.22 -17.12 -0.60
C ALA A 224 -2.07 -16.02 0.05
N ARG A 225 -3.28 -15.74 -0.47
CA ARG A 225 -4.21 -14.79 0.14
C ARG A 225 -4.71 -15.23 1.50
N MET A 226 -5.01 -16.51 1.70
CA MET A 226 -5.42 -17.05 3.01
C MET A 226 -4.35 -16.80 4.06
N LEU A 227 -3.09 -17.07 3.75
CA LEU A 227 -1.97 -16.79 4.65
C LEU A 227 -1.85 -15.27 4.93
N GLY A 228 -1.95 -14.43 3.89
CA GLY A 228 -1.97 -12.97 4.06
C GLY A 228 -3.06 -12.52 5.03
N MET A 229 -4.28 -13.07 4.91
CA MET A 229 -5.38 -12.74 5.82
C MET A 229 -5.11 -13.10 7.28
N LEU A 230 -4.36 -14.18 7.53
CA LEU A 230 -3.94 -14.55 8.89
C LEU A 230 -2.89 -13.58 9.46
N THR A 231 -1.99 -13.05 8.62
CA THR A 231 -0.96 -12.10 9.08
C THR A 231 -1.50 -10.68 9.29
N TYR A 232 -2.64 -10.33 8.67
CA TYR A 232 -3.24 -9.00 8.79
C TYR A 232 -4.14 -8.86 10.03
N ARG A 233 -4.62 -9.97 10.61
CA ARG A 233 -5.59 -10.00 11.69
C ARG A 233 -5.00 -10.54 12.98
N THR A 234 -5.57 -10.10 14.10
CA THR A 234 -5.17 -10.58 15.42
C THR A 234 -5.90 -11.87 15.78
N ASP A 235 -5.31 -12.65 16.71
CA ASP A 235 -5.97 -13.75 17.38
C ASP A 235 -7.28 -13.30 18.07
N ILE A 236 -7.25 -12.12 18.71
CA ILE A 236 -8.44 -11.53 19.36
C ILE A 236 -9.58 -11.37 18.36
N GLN A 237 -9.31 -10.79 17.19
CA GLN A 237 -10.33 -10.58 16.16
C GLN A 237 -10.85 -11.91 15.61
N LEU A 238 -9.97 -12.84 15.28
CA LEU A 238 -10.36 -14.16 14.77
C LEU A 238 -11.17 -14.94 15.82
N THR A 239 -10.76 -14.90 17.08
CA THR A 239 -11.47 -15.56 18.18
C THR A 239 -12.85 -14.92 18.40
N LYS A 240 -12.96 -13.59 18.42
CA LYS A 240 -14.26 -12.90 18.53
C LYS A 240 -15.20 -13.20 17.35
N ALA A 241 -14.67 -13.30 16.13
CA ALA A 241 -15.47 -13.51 14.94
C ALA A 241 -15.91 -14.97 14.74
N PHE A 242 -15.05 -15.92 15.04
CA PHE A 242 -15.25 -17.32 14.67
C PHE A 242 -15.15 -18.30 15.84
N GLY A 243 -14.28 -18.04 16.83
CA GLY A 243 -13.98 -18.96 17.92
C GLY A 243 -13.65 -20.37 17.38
N ARG A 244 -14.34 -21.36 17.91
CA ARG A 244 -14.31 -22.75 17.40
C ARG A 244 -15.65 -23.16 16.76
N ALA A 245 -16.42 -22.21 16.28
CA ALA A 245 -17.72 -22.49 15.68
C ALA A 245 -17.55 -23.34 14.41
N THR A 246 -18.41 -24.36 14.30
CA THR A 246 -18.47 -25.29 13.15
C THR A 246 -19.65 -24.96 12.26
N LYS A 247 -19.65 -25.49 11.04
CA LYS A 247 -20.84 -25.56 10.20
C LYS A 247 -21.79 -26.65 10.75
N ALA A 248 -23.11 -26.42 10.64
CA ALA A 248 -24.12 -27.34 11.19
C ALA A 248 -24.07 -28.74 10.54
N GLU A 249 -23.67 -28.83 9.27
CA GLU A 249 -23.47 -30.07 8.52
C GLU A 249 -22.12 -29.91 7.79
N GLY A 250 -21.08 -30.57 8.26
CA GLY A 250 -19.73 -30.44 7.70
C GLY A 250 -19.10 -31.78 7.38
N ASP A 251 -18.60 -31.91 6.16
CA ASP A 251 -17.60 -32.91 5.83
C ASP A 251 -16.28 -32.54 6.52
N LEU A 252 -15.73 -33.43 7.33
CA LEU A 252 -14.44 -33.22 8.01
C LEU A 252 -13.26 -33.05 7.03
N GLN A 253 -13.46 -33.37 5.76
CA GLN A 253 -12.48 -33.20 4.67
C GLN A 253 -12.60 -31.84 3.96
N ALA A 254 -13.68 -31.09 4.25
CA ALA A 254 -13.94 -29.75 3.70
C ALA A 254 -13.82 -28.67 4.79
N ASP A 255 -14.27 -27.44 4.50
CA ASP A 255 -14.28 -26.32 5.45
C ASP A 255 -15.24 -26.65 6.62
N TYR A 256 -14.73 -27.25 7.66
CA TYR A 256 -15.49 -27.68 8.84
C TYR A 256 -15.70 -26.54 9.83
N PHE A 257 -14.65 -25.78 10.14
CA PHE A 257 -14.75 -24.58 11.00
C PHE A 257 -15.14 -23.35 10.20
N GLN A 258 -15.86 -22.41 10.84
CA GLN A 258 -16.25 -21.16 10.18
C GLN A 258 -15.06 -20.32 9.72
N VAL A 259 -13.93 -20.35 10.46
CA VAL A 259 -12.69 -19.67 10.05
C VAL A 259 -12.11 -20.21 8.75
N GLU A 260 -12.22 -21.52 8.51
CA GLU A 260 -11.77 -22.15 7.23
C GLU A 260 -12.59 -21.61 6.06
N SER A 261 -13.92 -21.58 6.23
CA SER A 261 -14.81 -21.02 5.21
C SER A 261 -14.54 -19.53 4.94
N TYR A 262 -14.24 -18.76 5.99
CA TYR A 262 -13.86 -17.39 5.85
C TYR A 262 -12.58 -17.23 5.02
N LEU A 263 -11.55 -18.00 5.33
CA LEU A 263 -10.27 -17.97 4.61
C LEU A 263 -10.45 -18.40 3.14
N SER A 264 -11.18 -19.49 2.89
CA SER A 264 -11.51 -19.98 1.55
C SER A 264 -12.26 -18.89 0.75
N TYR A 265 -13.26 -18.23 1.34
CA TYR A 265 -13.97 -17.12 0.72
C TYR A 265 -13.04 -15.96 0.37
N GLN A 266 -12.15 -15.54 1.28
CA GLN A 266 -11.20 -14.46 1.03
C GLN A 266 -10.20 -14.81 -0.08
N GLY A 267 -9.74 -16.05 -0.10
CA GLY A 267 -8.91 -16.58 -1.19
C GLY A 267 -9.60 -16.50 -2.54
N GLN A 268 -10.83 -17.01 -2.64
CA GLN A 268 -11.61 -16.99 -3.88
C GLN A 268 -11.95 -15.56 -4.35
N LYS A 269 -12.38 -14.70 -3.43
CA LYS A 269 -12.67 -13.29 -3.74
C LYS A 269 -11.45 -12.56 -4.32
N PHE A 270 -10.26 -12.92 -3.88
CA PHE A 270 -9.02 -12.29 -4.34
C PHE A 270 -8.68 -12.59 -5.80
N LEU A 271 -9.05 -13.78 -6.30
CA LEU A 271 -8.77 -14.20 -7.68
C LEU A 271 -9.34 -13.28 -8.75
N ALA A 272 -10.48 -12.65 -8.48
CA ALA A 272 -11.08 -11.67 -9.38
C ALA A 272 -10.38 -10.30 -9.35
N ARG A 273 -9.56 -10.05 -8.32
CA ARG A 273 -8.96 -8.73 -8.07
C ARG A 273 -7.48 -8.65 -8.40
N PHE A 274 -6.75 -9.77 -8.36
CA PHE A 274 -5.30 -9.72 -8.42
C PHE A 274 -4.70 -10.74 -9.39
N ASP A 275 -3.58 -10.34 -9.97
CA ASP A 275 -2.75 -11.18 -10.83
C ASP A 275 -1.63 -11.85 -10.01
N ALA A 276 -1.36 -13.14 -10.28
CA ALA A 276 -0.40 -13.91 -9.50
C ALA A 276 1.04 -13.43 -9.67
N ASN A 277 1.47 -13.09 -10.88
CA ASN A 277 2.79 -12.53 -11.12
C ASN A 277 2.95 -11.16 -10.45
N SER A 278 1.93 -10.28 -10.55
CA SER A 278 1.94 -8.99 -9.85
C SER A 278 2.07 -9.18 -8.34
N TYR A 279 1.37 -10.17 -7.77
CA TYR A 279 1.49 -10.46 -6.34
C TYR A 279 2.90 -10.91 -5.96
N LEU A 280 3.52 -11.80 -6.77
CA LEU A 280 4.91 -12.24 -6.57
C LEU A 280 5.91 -11.07 -6.64
N HIS A 281 5.77 -10.18 -7.63
CA HIS A 281 6.64 -9.01 -7.81
C HIS A 281 6.52 -8.03 -6.65
N LEU A 282 5.29 -7.69 -6.23
CA LEU A 282 5.07 -6.75 -5.13
C LEU A 282 5.48 -7.32 -3.77
N LEU A 283 5.26 -8.63 -3.51
CA LEU A 283 5.83 -9.29 -2.32
C LEU A 283 7.36 -9.20 -2.31
N ARG A 284 8.01 -9.35 -3.47
CA ARG A 284 9.46 -9.24 -3.57
C ARG A 284 9.93 -7.80 -3.38
N ALA A 285 9.24 -6.81 -3.94
CA ALA A 285 9.55 -5.40 -3.73
C ALA A 285 9.48 -5.01 -2.25
N LEU A 286 8.52 -5.58 -1.52
CA LEU A 286 8.33 -5.38 -0.09
C LEU A 286 9.46 -6.03 0.72
N ASP A 287 9.85 -7.28 0.39
CA ASP A 287 10.97 -7.97 1.04
C ASP A 287 12.31 -7.26 0.84
N LEU A 288 12.50 -6.66 -0.34
CA LEU A 288 13.74 -6.01 -0.75
C LEU A 288 13.83 -4.55 -0.30
N TYR A 289 12.81 -4.03 0.38
CA TYR A 289 12.84 -2.63 0.82
C TYR A 289 13.99 -2.37 1.78
N ASP A 290 14.89 -1.55 1.33
CA ASP A 290 16.02 -0.99 2.09
C ASP A 290 16.17 0.48 1.68
N PRO A 291 15.88 1.44 2.56
CA PRO A 291 15.97 2.86 2.25
C PRO A 291 17.40 3.35 2.03
N SER A 292 18.41 2.54 2.35
CA SER A 292 19.82 2.88 2.13
C SER A 292 20.31 2.65 0.69
N ILE A 293 19.53 1.95 -0.14
CA ILE A 293 19.91 1.70 -1.54
C ILE A 293 20.11 3.01 -2.29
N GLY A 294 21.29 3.20 -2.87
CA GLY A 294 21.68 4.43 -3.55
C GLY A 294 22.39 5.46 -2.65
N TYR A 295 22.56 5.16 -1.35
CA TYR A 295 23.22 5.99 -0.37
C TYR A 295 24.39 5.23 0.30
N ALA A 296 25.28 5.97 0.98
CA ALA A 296 26.44 5.35 1.64
C ALA A 296 26.04 4.39 2.77
N ASP A 297 25.01 4.75 3.53
CA ASP A 297 24.43 3.97 4.61
C ASP A 297 23.01 4.45 4.96
N LEU A 298 22.35 3.73 5.86
CA LEU A 298 20.99 4.04 6.30
C LEU A 298 20.89 5.42 6.98
N LYS A 299 21.87 5.79 7.79
CA LYS A 299 21.88 7.09 8.46
C LYS A 299 21.98 8.23 7.45
N THR A 300 22.84 8.09 6.44
CA THR A 300 22.94 9.05 5.34
C THR A 300 21.64 9.21 4.59
N ALA A 301 20.95 8.10 4.28
CA ALA A 301 19.65 8.13 3.63
C ALA A 301 18.60 8.87 4.50
N LEU A 302 18.44 8.46 5.76
CA LEU A 302 17.43 9.01 6.66
C LEU A 302 17.70 10.49 7.00
N SER A 303 18.95 10.94 7.10
CA SER A 303 19.32 12.34 7.35
C SER A 303 18.89 13.30 6.24
N ARG A 304 18.51 12.80 5.08
CA ARG A 304 17.95 13.60 3.98
C ARG A 304 16.51 14.04 4.24
N ILE A 305 15.77 13.35 5.11
CA ILE A 305 14.37 13.65 5.40
C ILE A 305 14.26 15.01 6.08
N LYS A 306 13.68 15.99 5.37
CA LYS A 306 13.39 17.34 5.87
C LYS A 306 11.96 17.48 6.36
N ALA A 307 11.08 16.59 5.89
CA ALA A 307 9.66 16.58 6.20
C ALA A 307 9.39 16.37 7.70
N GLY A 308 8.27 16.90 8.20
CA GLY A 308 7.68 16.41 9.44
C GLY A 308 7.25 14.96 9.24
N TYR A 309 7.55 14.10 10.21
CA TYR A 309 7.32 12.66 10.06
C TYR A 309 6.40 12.14 11.16
N THR A 310 5.26 11.59 10.78
CA THR A 310 4.35 10.88 11.69
C THR A 310 4.47 9.39 11.47
N LEU A 311 4.80 8.63 12.51
CA LEU A 311 4.87 7.17 12.51
C LEU A 311 3.85 6.62 13.49
N VAL A 312 2.94 5.77 13.00
CA VAL A 312 1.90 5.15 13.81
C VAL A 312 2.10 3.64 13.87
N ALA A 313 2.15 3.07 15.08
CA ALA A 313 2.32 1.65 15.36
C ALA A 313 1.06 1.07 16.04
N VAL A 314 0.78 -0.20 15.77
CA VAL A 314 -0.32 -0.97 16.39
C VAL A 314 0.26 -2.14 17.17
N GLU A 315 -0.06 -2.24 18.49
CA GLU A 315 0.57 -3.20 19.40
C GLU A 315 0.42 -4.66 18.97
N ASN A 316 -0.72 -5.01 18.41
CA ASN A 316 -1.05 -6.38 18.01
C ASN A 316 -0.81 -6.65 16.51
N ASP A 317 -0.08 -5.77 15.82
CA ASP A 317 0.34 -6.00 14.44
C ASP A 317 1.37 -7.15 14.39
N GLN A 318 1.02 -8.23 13.67
CA GLN A 318 1.90 -9.40 13.54
C GLN A 318 2.89 -9.27 12.39
N LEU A 319 2.62 -8.36 11.44
CA LEU A 319 3.41 -8.17 10.24
C LEU A 319 4.46 -7.08 10.41
N PHE A 320 4.05 -5.93 10.97
CA PHE A 320 4.93 -4.82 11.32
C PHE A 320 4.92 -4.63 12.84
N LYS A 321 5.65 -5.50 13.53
CA LYS A 321 5.65 -5.57 15.00
C LYS A 321 6.17 -4.29 15.64
N VAL A 322 5.60 -3.90 16.76
CA VAL A 322 6.00 -2.71 17.52
C VAL A 322 7.51 -2.63 17.79
N PRO A 323 8.24 -3.71 18.16
CA PRO A 323 9.69 -3.62 18.32
C PRO A 323 10.42 -3.11 17.07
N GLU A 324 9.97 -3.49 15.86
CA GLU A 324 10.56 -3.02 14.60
C GLU A 324 10.23 -1.54 14.32
N LEU A 325 9.01 -1.10 14.68
CA LEU A 325 8.64 0.31 14.55
C LEU A 325 9.35 1.18 15.59
N ARG A 326 9.54 0.70 16.82
CA ARG A 326 10.37 1.39 17.83
C ARG A 326 11.82 1.50 17.40
N LYS A 327 12.37 0.47 16.74
CA LYS A 327 13.71 0.52 16.13
C LYS A 327 13.74 1.55 15.00
N SER A 328 12.73 1.56 14.12
CA SER A 328 12.60 2.57 13.06
C SER A 328 12.51 3.99 13.63
N LYS A 329 11.70 4.20 14.67
CA LYS A 329 11.63 5.45 15.43
C LYS A 329 13.02 5.91 15.87
N LEU A 330 13.77 5.04 16.57
CA LEU A 330 15.08 5.37 17.09
C LEU A 330 16.06 5.78 15.97
N LEU A 331 16.07 5.06 14.85
CA LEU A 331 16.92 5.35 13.70
C LEU A 331 16.59 6.70 13.04
N LEU A 332 15.31 7.02 12.92
CA LEU A 332 14.83 8.31 12.41
C LEU A 332 15.26 9.47 13.33
N GLU A 333 15.06 9.34 14.64
CA GLU A 333 15.47 10.34 15.64
C GLU A 333 17.00 10.55 15.63
N GLN A 334 17.78 9.47 15.60
CA GLN A 334 19.25 9.52 15.53
C GLN A 334 19.77 10.14 14.22
N SER A 335 18.94 10.16 13.18
CA SER A 335 19.24 10.80 11.90
C SER A 335 18.76 12.25 11.82
N GLY A 336 18.20 12.79 12.91
CA GLY A 336 17.74 14.18 13.00
C GLY A 336 16.36 14.46 12.41
N VAL A 337 15.57 13.43 12.15
CA VAL A 337 14.21 13.57 11.62
C VAL A 337 13.27 14.11 12.70
N ARG A 338 12.46 15.12 12.37
CA ARG A 338 11.39 15.63 13.25
C ARG A 338 10.24 14.64 13.27
N LEU A 339 10.21 13.78 14.29
CA LEU A 339 9.33 12.61 14.36
C LEU A 339 8.26 12.79 15.43
N THR A 340 7.02 12.54 15.05
CA THR A 340 5.89 12.26 15.94
C THR A 340 5.60 10.76 15.91
N TYR A 341 5.62 10.09 17.07
CA TYR A 341 5.39 8.65 17.17
C TYR A 341 4.16 8.35 18.01
N HIS A 342 3.28 7.54 17.46
CA HIS A 342 2.10 7.04 18.15
C HIS A 342 2.11 5.52 18.18
N GLU A 343 1.74 4.95 19.33
CA GLU A 343 1.61 3.52 19.53
C GLU A 343 0.31 3.25 20.30
N PHE A 344 -0.48 2.29 19.87
CA PHE A 344 -1.75 1.97 20.51
C PHE A 344 -2.17 0.53 20.27
N ALA A 345 -3.05 0.03 21.15
CA ALA A 345 -3.68 -1.27 20.99
C ALA A 345 -4.90 -1.19 20.08
N SER A 346 -4.98 -2.13 19.12
CA SER A 346 -6.18 -2.33 18.29
C SER A 346 -6.42 -3.82 18.12
N ASP A 347 -7.67 -4.23 18.24
CA ASP A 347 -8.07 -5.62 17.97
C ASP A 347 -7.87 -6.01 16.49
N TYR A 348 -7.71 -5.04 15.59
CA TYR A 348 -7.64 -5.27 14.14
C TYR A 348 -6.24 -5.61 13.64
N GLY A 349 -5.19 -5.46 14.46
CA GLY A 349 -3.80 -5.75 14.07
C GLY A 349 -3.34 -4.90 12.89
N HIS A 350 -2.75 -5.53 11.88
CA HIS A 350 -2.24 -4.82 10.70
C HIS A 350 -3.34 -4.10 9.91
N ASP A 351 -4.55 -4.69 9.81
CA ASP A 351 -5.67 -4.06 9.12
C ASP A 351 -6.21 -2.80 9.82
N ALA A 352 -5.73 -2.45 11.03
CA ALA A 352 -6.24 -1.32 11.81
C ALA A 352 -6.23 0.00 11.02
N PHE A 353 -5.17 0.29 10.24
CA PHE A 353 -5.09 1.52 9.46
C PHE A 353 -6.14 1.59 8.32
N LEU A 354 -6.82 0.48 8.01
CA LEU A 354 -7.91 0.42 7.04
C LEU A 354 -9.29 0.52 7.68
N VAL A 355 -9.45 0.13 8.96
CA VAL A 355 -10.77 -0.07 9.56
C VAL A 355 -10.97 0.59 10.93
N ASP A 356 -9.92 0.92 11.68
CA ASP A 356 -10.01 1.56 12.99
C ASP A 356 -10.02 3.09 12.86
N TYR A 357 -11.13 3.59 12.29
CA TYR A 357 -11.27 4.99 11.91
C TYR A 357 -11.14 5.94 13.10
N ALA A 358 -11.71 5.58 14.24
CA ALA A 358 -11.76 6.46 15.41
C ALA A 358 -10.37 6.87 15.92
N PHE A 359 -9.42 5.94 15.85
CA PHE A 359 -8.06 6.23 16.28
C PHE A 359 -7.23 6.93 15.19
N PHE A 360 -7.24 6.39 13.98
CA PHE A 360 -6.40 6.90 12.89
C PHE A 360 -6.84 8.28 12.40
N GLU A 361 -8.14 8.61 12.48
CA GLU A 361 -8.67 9.91 12.03
C GLU A 361 -7.88 11.08 12.61
N LYS A 362 -7.74 11.12 13.96
CA LYS A 362 -7.01 12.22 14.61
C LYS A 362 -5.55 12.26 14.18
N LYS A 363 -4.87 11.11 14.13
CA LYS A 363 -3.45 11.04 13.80
C LYS A 363 -3.15 11.43 12.34
N ILE A 364 -4.05 11.10 11.43
CA ILE A 364 -3.97 11.56 10.02
C ILE A 364 -4.17 13.07 9.95
N ARG A 365 -5.18 13.62 10.63
CA ARG A 365 -5.41 15.07 10.66
C ARG A 365 -4.23 15.85 11.23
N ASP A 366 -3.68 15.40 12.35
CA ASP A 366 -2.54 16.02 13.02
C ASP A 366 -1.31 15.98 12.13
N GLY A 367 -1.03 14.83 11.50
CA GLY A 367 0.05 14.66 10.54
C GLY A 367 -0.10 15.55 9.31
N LEU A 368 -1.32 15.69 8.76
CA LEU A 368 -1.61 16.62 7.66
C LEU A 368 -1.46 18.09 8.09
N ALA A 369 -1.79 18.41 9.33
CA ALA A 369 -1.61 19.76 9.86
C ALA A 369 -0.15 20.09 10.25
N GLY A 370 0.74 19.07 10.25
CA GLY A 370 2.14 19.25 10.69
C GLY A 370 2.27 19.52 12.18
N ILE A 371 1.31 19.07 12.99
CA ILE A 371 1.26 19.30 14.44
C ILE A 371 2.15 18.30 15.16
N PRO A 372 3.13 18.74 16.00
CA PRO A 372 3.93 17.84 16.83
C PRO A 372 3.09 17.13 17.92
N ALA A 373 3.53 15.93 18.37
CA ALA A 373 2.84 15.15 19.40
C ALA A 373 2.70 15.87 20.75
N ASP A 374 3.63 16.78 21.07
CA ASP A 374 3.68 17.47 22.38
C ASP A 374 2.59 18.57 22.55
N SER A 375 1.71 18.74 21.57
CA SER A 375 0.57 19.66 21.64
C SER A 375 -0.72 19.00 22.20
N GLU A 376 -0.64 17.77 22.72
CA GLU A 376 -1.78 17.16 23.43
C GLU A 376 -1.94 17.82 24.80
N GLU A 377 -3.02 18.60 24.96
CA GLU A 377 -3.46 19.14 26.24
C GLU A 377 -3.67 18.00 27.24
N ASN A 378 -3.14 18.22 28.46
CA ASN A 378 -3.38 17.41 29.68
C ASN A 378 -4.88 17.27 29.98
#